data_354565e5a7c2878c34d748fa14f453c2
#
_entry.id   354565e5a7c2878c34d748fa14f453c2
#
_cell.length_a   1.000
_cell.length_b   1.000
_cell.length_c   1.000
_cell.angle_alpha   90.00
_cell.angle_beta   90.00
_cell.angle_gamma   90.00
#
_symmetry.space_group_name_H-M   'P 1'
#
loop_
_entity.id
_entity.type
_entity.pdbx_description
1 polymer ?
#
loop_
_entity_poly.entity_id
_entity_poly.type
_entity_poly.pdbx_seq_one_letter_code
_entity_poly.pdbx_strand_id
1 'polypeptide(L)'
;MAEVIKFRYNVSLEETMTFESVYHENLRYPLAEKRALWETPGALFVWMFVGEVLVGESYGIPLANLAEPIEGLTELTEKEREVGIYCYSNTILPPFQKRGFGRILKAHWLGLAAGKGFEFVYGHARPGGSQALNVHFGATLLGTFPNWYETAEDYVMYRLVLNPV
;
A
#
# COMPACT_ATOMS: atom_id res chain seq x y z
N MET A 1 19.39 15.39 17.88
CA MET A 1 19.90 14.48 16.84
C MET A 1 18.80 14.14 15.84
N ALA A 2 19.12 14.11 14.59
CA ALA A 2 18.14 13.67 13.58
C ALA A 2 17.82 12.17 13.77
N GLU A 3 16.54 11.82 13.66
CA GLU A 3 16.11 10.45 13.70
C GLU A 3 16.60 9.71 12.45
N VAL A 4 17.15 8.52 12.64
CA VAL A 4 17.65 7.69 11.53
C VAL A 4 16.52 6.83 10.99
N ILE A 5 16.13 7.09 9.75
CA ILE A 5 15.11 6.31 9.05
C ILE A 5 15.80 5.20 8.27
N LYS A 6 15.32 3.97 8.46
CA LYS A 6 15.81 2.78 7.75
C LYS A 6 14.64 2.07 7.09
N PHE A 7 14.90 1.46 5.94
CA PHE A 7 13.93 0.60 5.27
C PHE A 7 14.44 -0.83 5.26
N ARG A 8 13.53 -1.77 5.53
CA ARG A 8 13.84 -3.21 5.46
C ARG A 8 12.80 -3.89 4.57
N TYR A 9 13.22 -4.96 3.93
CA TYR A 9 12.41 -5.70 2.97
C TYR A 9 12.11 -7.12 3.43
N ASN A 10 12.66 -7.50 4.57
CA ASN A 10 12.47 -8.80 5.20
C ASN A 10 12.50 -8.63 6.71
N VAL A 11 11.38 -8.90 7.34
CA VAL A 11 11.22 -8.88 8.82
C VAL A 11 10.35 -10.06 9.23
N SER A 12 10.26 -10.33 10.53
CA SER A 12 9.31 -11.31 11.04
C SER A 12 7.89 -10.84 10.79
N LEU A 13 7.08 -11.61 10.06
CA LEU A 13 5.69 -11.25 9.76
C LEU A 13 4.85 -11.15 11.03
N GLU A 14 5.17 -11.92 12.07
CA GLU A 14 4.50 -11.82 13.36
C GLU A 14 4.60 -10.40 13.92
N GLU A 15 5.77 -9.77 13.82
CA GLU A 15 5.99 -8.39 14.27
C GLU A 15 5.15 -7.39 13.47
N THR A 16 4.87 -7.69 12.21
CA THR A 16 4.12 -6.78 11.33
C THR A 16 2.62 -6.84 11.57
N MET A 17 2.13 -7.80 12.34
CA MET A 17 0.69 -7.94 12.59
C MET A 17 0.10 -6.76 13.37
N THR A 18 0.94 -5.98 14.06
CA THR A 18 0.51 -4.75 14.69
C THR A 18 -0.13 -3.76 13.70
N PHE A 19 0.28 -3.78 12.42
CA PHE A 19 -0.30 -2.90 11.40
C PHE A 19 -1.75 -3.26 11.07
N GLU A 20 -2.13 -4.54 11.20
CA GLU A 20 -3.50 -4.96 10.93
C GLU A 20 -4.50 -4.33 11.89
N SER A 21 -4.08 -4.02 13.11
CA SER A 21 -4.94 -3.37 14.11
C SER A 21 -5.33 -1.93 13.75
N VAL A 22 -4.60 -1.29 12.82
CA VAL A 22 -4.90 0.07 12.34
C VAL A 22 -6.08 0.07 11.36
N TYR A 23 -6.34 -1.06 10.70
CA TYR A 23 -7.44 -1.18 9.76
C TYR A 23 -8.74 -1.56 10.45
N HIS A 24 -9.86 -1.25 9.78
CA HIS A 24 -11.15 -1.79 10.15
C HIS A 24 -11.07 -3.33 10.13
N GLU A 25 -11.73 -3.98 11.09
CA GLU A 25 -11.68 -5.45 11.24
C GLU A 25 -11.98 -6.22 9.95
N ASN A 26 -12.88 -5.69 9.11
CA ASN A 26 -13.24 -6.31 7.83
C ASN A 26 -12.14 -6.25 6.76
N LEU A 27 -11.10 -5.44 6.98
CA LEU A 27 -9.97 -5.28 6.05
C LEU A 27 -8.69 -5.93 6.57
N ARG A 28 -8.72 -6.55 7.74
CA ARG A 28 -7.54 -7.16 8.36
C ARG A 28 -7.25 -8.53 7.76
N TYR A 29 -5.98 -8.78 7.54
CA TYR A 29 -5.51 -10.09 7.09
C TYR A 29 -4.97 -10.89 8.28
N PRO A 30 -5.45 -12.13 8.50
CA PRO A 30 -4.79 -13.05 9.41
C PRO A 30 -3.36 -13.34 8.96
N LEU A 31 -2.50 -13.74 9.88
CA LEU A 31 -1.08 -13.98 9.59
C LEU A 31 -0.87 -14.91 8.39
N ALA A 32 -1.64 -15.99 8.29
CA ALA A 32 -1.52 -16.94 7.18
C ALA A 32 -1.81 -16.29 5.82
N GLU A 33 -2.83 -15.42 5.75
CA GLU A 33 -3.17 -14.71 4.52
C GLU A 33 -2.15 -13.63 4.19
N LYS A 34 -1.66 -12.91 5.19
CA LYS A 34 -0.58 -11.94 5.00
C LYS A 34 0.68 -12.60 4.49
N ARG A 35 1.01 -13.78 5.01
CA ARG A 35 2.14 -14.58 4.53
C ARG A 35 1.96 -14.99 3.06
N ALA A 36 0.76 -15.40 2.67
CA ALA A 36 0.45 -15.73 1.29
C ALA A 36 0.65 -14.52 0.35
N LEU A 37 0.25 -13.33 0.78
CA LEU A 37 0.53 -12.09 0.04
C LEU A 37 2.02 -11.84 -0.08
N TRP A 38 2.76 -11.97 1.02
CA TRP A 38 4.22 -11.75 1.04
C TRP A 38 4.96 -12.74 0.15
N GLU A 39 4.49 -13.98 0.06
CA GLU A 39 5.07 -15.03 -0.79
C GLU A 39 4.63 -14.96 -2.25
N THR A 40 3.68 -14.08 -2.59
CA THR A 40 3.22 -13.92 -3.98
C THR A 40 4.36 -13.41 -4.87
N PRO A 41 4.58 -14.02 -6.04
CA PRO A 41 5.63 -13.56 -6.95
C PRO A 41 5.50 -12.08 -7.29
N GLY A 42 6.59 -11.34 -7.14
CA GLY A 42 6.63 -9.90 -7.40
C GLY A 42 6.05 -9.03 -6.29
N ALA A 43 5.62 -9.61 -5.17
CA ALA A 43 5.15 -8.85 -4.02
C ALA A 43 6.23 -7.84 -3.57
N LEU A 44 5.82 -6.61 -3.33
CA LEU A 44 6.71 -5.53 -2.94
C LEU A 44 6.33 -5.04 -1.56
N PHE A 45 7.08 -5.49 -0.54
CA PHE A 45 6.89 -5.13 0.85
C PHE A 45 8.05 -4.27 1.34
N VAL A 46 7.72 -3.20 2.05
CA VAL A 46 8.69 -2.30 2.67
C VAL A 46 8.26 -2.01 4.11
N TRP A 47 9.19 -2.13 5.03
CA TRP A 47 8.98 -1.73 6.41
C TRP A 47 9.93 -0.60 6.77
N MET A 48 9.38 0.41 7.42
CA MET A 48 10.11 1.60 7.84
C MET A 48 10.39 1.56 9.33
N PHE A 49 11.63 1.82 9.67
CA PHE A 49 12.11 1.92 11.04
C PHE A 49 12.61 3.32 11.33
N VAL A 50 12.34 3.80 12.53
CA VAL A 50 12.99 4.99 13.07
C VAL A 50 13.91 4.48 14.18
N GLY A 51 15.22 4.55 13.96
CA GLY A 51 16.18 3.81 14.76
C GLY A 51 15.89 2.30 14.65
N GLU A 52 15.65 1.65 15.78
CA GLU A 52 15.32 0.22 15.83
C GLU A 52 13.81 -0.04 16.00
N VAL A 53 12.99 1.00 15.94
CA VAL A 53 11.55 0.90 16.15
C VAL A 53 10.83 0.79 14.81
N LEU A 54 10.03 -0.27 14.65
CA LEU A 54 9.17 -0.46 13.48
C LEU A 54 8.00 0.51 13.55
N VAL A 55 7.87 1.39 12.55
CA VAL A 55 6.86 2.45 12.56
C VAL A 55 5.92 2.44 11.35
N GLY A 56 6.32 1.85 10.24
CA GLY A 56 5.54 1.89 9.00
C GLY A 56 5.64 0.63 8.16
N GLU A 57 4.57 0.39 7.37
CA GLU A 57 4.47 -0.73 6.44
C GLU A 57 3.81 -0.25 5.15
N SER A 58 4.41 -0.60 4.02
CA SER A 58 3.80 -0.40 2.71
C SER A 58 3.98 -1.65 1.87
N TYR A 59 2.90 -2.13 1.23
CA TYR A 59 3.03 -3.28 0.35
C TYR A 59 2.03 -3.30 -0.78
N GLY A 60 2.41 -3.99 -1.84
CA GLY A 60 1.56 -4.21 -3.01
C GLY A 60 1.88 -5.51 -3.72
N ILE A 61 0.94 -5.93 -4.56
CA ILE A 61 1.00 -7.15 -5.34
C ILE A 61 0.81 -6.79 -6.81
N PRO A 62 1.64 -7.34 -7.73
CA PRO A 62 1.42 -7.14 -9.17
C PRO A 62 0.00 -7.54 -9.57
N LEU A 63 -0.66 -6.73 -10.39
CA LEU A 63 -2.03 -7.02 -10.83
C LEU A 63 -2.13 -8.38 -11.50
N ALA A 64 -1.10 -8.80 -12.22
CA ALA A 64 -1.05 -10.10 -12.88
C ALA A 64 -1.06 -11.29 -11.90
N ASN A 65 -0.71 -11.07 -10.63
CA ASN A 65 -0.55 -12.11 -9.62
C ASN A 65 -1.55 -11.99 -8.45
N LEU A 66 -2.59 -11.19 -8.59
CA LEU A 66 -3.65 -11.12 -7.59
C LEU A 66 -4.33 -12.48 -7.45
N ALA A 67 -4.41 -12.98 -6.21
CA ALA A 67 -5.06 -14.25 -5.91
C ALA A 67 -6.57 -14.16 -6.07
N GLU A 68 -7.15 -13.00 -5.74
CA GLU A 68 -8.58 -12.75 -5.79
C GLU A 68 -8.89 -11.44 -6.49
N PRO A 69 -10.01 -11.36 -7.23
CA PRO A 69 -10.41 -10.11 -7.87
C PRO A 69 -10.73 -9.03 -6.83
N ILE A 70 -10.34 -7.80 -7.16
CA ILE A 70 -10.63 -6.63 -6.35
C ILE A 70 -11.61 -5.77 -7.13
N GLU A 71 -12.66 -5.32 -6.47
CA GLU A 71 -13.68 -4.48 -7.09
C GLU A 71 -13.05 -3.20 -7.69
N GLY A 72 -13.45 -2.89 -8.92
CA GLY A 72 -12.91 -1.76 -9.68
C GLY A 72 -11.73 -2.10 -10.58
N LEU A 73 -11.04 -3.22 -10.35
CA LEU A 73 -9.89 -3.63 -11.16
C LEU A 73 -10.26 -4.56 -12.33
N THR A 74 -11.48 -5.06 -12.35
CA THR A 74 -11.93 -6.03 -13.36
C THR A 74 -12.04 -5.43 -14.77
N GLU A 75 -12.16 -4.10 -14.86
CA GLU A 75 -12.29 -3.37 -16.13
C GLU A 75 -10.95 -2.94 -16.72
N LEU A 76 -9.84 -3.22 -16.04
CA LEU A 76 -8.51 -2.86 -16.53
C LEU A 76 -8.14 -3.70 -17.76
N THR A 77 -7.42 -3.07 -18.69
CA THR A 77 -6.92 -3.76 -19.89
C THR A 77 -5.84 -4.77 -19.49
N GLU A 78 -5.58 -5.73 -20.40
CA GLU A 78 -4.51 -6.70 -20.19
C GLU A 78 -3.14 -6.02 -20.02
N LYS A 79 -2.87 -4.98 -20.82
CA LYS A 79 -1.64 -4.20 -20.71
C LYS A 79 -1.50 -3.53 -19.34
N GLU A 80 -2.57 -2.90 -18.85
CA GLU A 80 -2.56 -2.27 -17.53
C GLU A 80 -2.28 -3.28 -16.42
N ARG A 81 -2.81 -4.50 -16.54
CA ARG A 81 -2.55 -5.58 -15.59
C ARG A 81 -1.10 -6.05 -15.63
N GLU A 82 -0.52 -6.10 -16.83
CA GLU A 82 0.86 -6.56 -17.01
C GLU A 82 1.88 -5.61 -16.34
N VAL A 83 1.63 -4.31 -16.40
CA VAL A 83 2.56 -3.28 -15.91
C VAL A 83 2.07 -2.57 -14.65
N GLY A 84 0.99 -3.03 -14.05
CA GLY A 84 0.40 -2.43 -12.87
C GLY A 84 0.66 -3.22 -11.59
N ILE A 85 0.66 -2.51 -10.47
CA ILE A 85 0.74 -3.07 -9.12
C ILE A 85 -0.38 -2.50 -8.27
N TYR A 86 -1.01 -3.34 -7.45
CA TYR A 86 -2.02 -2.90 -6.50
C TYR A 86 -1.39 -2.65 -5.13
N CYS A 87 -1.52 -1.43 -4.63
CA CYS A 87 -1.03 -1.06 -3.31
C CYS A 87 -2.11 -1.37 -2.26
N TYR A 88 -1.85 -2.36 -1.43
CA TYR A 88 -2.75 -2.76 -0.35
C TYR A 88 -2.64 -1.84 0.86
N SER A 89 -1.46 -1.33 1.13
CA SER A 89 -1.18 -0.65 2.39
C SER A 89 -0.11 0.42 2.24
N ASN A 90 -0.30 1.52 2.96
CA ASN A 90 0.74 2.48 3.33
C ASN A 90 0.35 3.00 4.71
N THR A 91 0.82 2.33 5.74
CA THR A 91 0.35 2.51 7.11
C THR A 91 1.48 2.93 8.04
N ILE A 92 1.22 3.95 8.84
CA ILE A 92 2.10 4.36 9.94
C ILE A 92 1.35 4.08 11.24
N LEU A 93 2.04 3.49 12.22
CA LEU A 93 1.45 3.21 13.52
C LEU A 93 1.00 4.53 14.19
N PRO A 94 -0.15 4.53 14.90
CA PRO A 94 -0.75 5.75 15.44
C PRO A 94 0.21 6.66 16.23
N PRO A 95 1.11 6.16 17.11
CA PRO A 95 2.02 7.04 17.84
C PRO A 95 3.00 7.83 16.97
N PHE A 96 3.19 7.41 15.72
CA PHE A 96 4.15 8.01 14.79
C PHE A 96 3.48 8.79 13.66
N GLN A 97 2.15 8.89 13.66
CA GLN A 97 1.40 9.63 12.64
C GLN A 97 1.58 11.14 12.77
N LYS A 98 1.25 11.87 11.70
CA LYS A 98 1.32 13.35 11.62
C LYS A 98 2.74 13.90 11.78
N ARG A 99 3.75 13.12 11.44
CA ARG A 99 5.17 13.50 11.48
C ARG A 99 5.84 13.43 10.11
N GLY A 100 5.07 13.20 9.04
CA GLY A 100 5.59 13.12 7.68
C GLY A 100 6.09 11.74 7.27
N PHE A 101 6.03 10.74 8.14
CA PHE A 101 6.57 9.40 7.84
C PHE A 101 5.79 8.68 6.75
N GLY A 102 4.47 8.85 6.68
CA GLY A 102 3.65 8.25 5.62
C GLY A 102 4.06 8.71 4.24
N ARG A 103 4.41 9.98 4.08
CA ARG A 103 4.90 10.54 2.83
C ARG A 103 6.26 9.98 2.45
N ILE A 104 7.17 9.87 3.42
CA ILE A 104 8.51 9.30 3.21
C ILE A 104 8.41 7.85 2.79
N LEU A 105 7.59 7.06 3.49
CA LEU A 105 7.36 5.65 3.17
C LEU A 105 6.76 5.47 1.77
N LYS A 106 5.72 6.24 1.44
CA LYS A 106 5.07 6.17 0.12
C LYS A 106 6.04 6.52 -0.99
N ALA A 107 6.82 7.59 -0.83
CA ALA A 107 7.82 7.99 -1.82
C ALA A 107 8.84 6.89 -2.08
N HIS A 108 9.33 6.26 -1.01
CA HIS A 108 10.27 5.15 -1.12
C HIS A 108 9.68 3.95 -1.86
N TRP A 109 8.45 3.55 -1.48
CA TRP A 109 7.75 2.43 -2.11
C TRP A 109 7.47 2.68 -3.59
N LEU A 110 7.02 3.89 -3.95
CA LEU A 110 6.79 4.27 -5.34
C LEU A 110 8.07 4.21 -6.18
N GLY A 111 9.19 4.66 -5.61
CA GLY A 111 10.49 4.57 -6.26
C GLY A 111 10.93 3.14 -6.53
N LEU A 112 10.69 2.24 -5.58
CA LEU A 112 10.97 0.81 -5.75
C LEU A 112 10.07 0.19 -6.82
N ALA A 113 8.77 0.51 -6.83
CA ALA A 113 7.84 0.02 -7.83
C ALA A 113 8.26 0.45 -9.24
N ALA A 114 8.63 1.73 -9.42
CA ALA A 114 9.14 2.24 -10.68
C ALA A 114 10.43 1.52 -11.11
N GLY A 115 11.35 1.30 -10.17
CA GLY A 115 12.59 0.57 -10.42
C GLY A 115 12.40 -0.89 -10.80
N LYS A 116 11.28 -1.49 -10.42
CA LYS A 116 10.89 -2.85 -10.83
C LYS A 116 10.21 -2.91 -12.20
N GLY A 117 9.96 -1.77 -12.82
CA GLY A 117 9.35 -1.67 -14.14
C GLY A 117 7.83 -1.50 -14.15
N PHE A 118 7.20 -1.30 -13.00
CA PHE A 118 5.77 -0.98 -12.98
C PHE A 118 5.54 0.43 -13.52
N GLU A 119 4.47 0.58 -14.28
CA GLU A 119 4.07 1.87 -14.87
C GLU A 119 2.87 2.49 -14.17
N PHE A 120 2.06 1.67 -13.48
CA PHE A 120 0.85 2.11 -12.79
C PHE A 120 0.75 1.52 -11.39
N VAL A 121 0.29 2.35 -10.46
CA VAL A 121 -0.12 1.90 -9.13
C VAL A 121 -1.61 2.16 -8.97
N TYR A 122 -2.34 1.15 -8.54
CA TYR A 122 -3.76 1.25 -8.21
C TYR A 122 -3.95 0.98 -6.73
N GLY A 123 -4.98 1.56 -6.15
CA GLY A 123 -5.35 1.30 -4.78
C GLY A 123 -6.70 1.90 -4.45
N HIS A 124 -7.20 1.56 -3.26
CA HIS A 124 -8.41 2.14 -2.70
C HIS A 124 -8.01 2.88 -1.43
N ALA A 125 -8.23 4.18 -1.42
CA ALA A 125 -7.82 5.05 -0.33
C ALA A 125 -9.01 5.36 0.57
N ARG A 126 -8.77 5.27 1.88
CA ARG A 126 -9.69 5.74 2.90
C ARG A 126 -9.85 7.25 2.77
N PRO A 127 -11.08 7.80 2.96
CA PRO A 127 -11.28 9.25 2.96
C PRO A 127 -10.38 9.94 3.99
N GLY A 128 -9.92 11.13 3.66
CA GLY A 128 -9.07 11.93 4.53
C GLY A 128 -7.57 11.80 4.21
N GLY A 129 -6.76 11.44 5.21
CA GLY A 129 -5.31 11.45 5.09
C GLY A 129 -4.74 10.56 4.00
N SER A 130 -5.26 9.35 3.83
CA SER A 130 -4.80 8.42 2.81
C SER A 130 -5.10 8.94 1.40
N GLN A 131 -6.31 9.44 1.16
CA GLN A 131 -6.67 10.02 -0.13
C GLN A 131 -5.81 11.26 -0.43
N ALA A 132 -5.63 12.14 0.56
CA ALA A 132 -4.81 13.34 0.41
C ALA A 132 -3.35 13.00 0.09
N LEU A 133 -2.82 11.95 0.71
CA LEU A 133 -1.46 11.48 0.44
C LEU A 133 -1.30 11.05 -1.02
N ASN A 134 -2.23 10.27 -1.55
CA ASN A 134 -2.17 9.81 -2.93
C ASN A 134 -2.34 10.97 -3.93
N VAL A 135 -3.22 11.91 -3.65
CA VAL A 135 -3.38 13.13 -4.46
C VAL A 135 -2.09 13.96 -4.45
N HIS A 136 -1.41 14.04 -3.30
CA HIS A 136 -0.10 14.73 -3.21
C HIS A 136 0.92 14.13 -4.20
N PHE A 137 0.90 12.82 -4.40
CA PHE A 137 1.78 12.13 -5.36
C PHE A 137 1.24 12.15 -6.80
N GLY A 138 0.16 12.85 -7.08
CA GLY A 138 -0.37 13.01 -8.42
C GLY A 138 -1.41 11.98 -8.84
N ALA A 139 -2.05 11.31 -7.88
CA ALA A 139 -3.06 10.30 -8.19
C ALA A 139 -4.26 10.90 -8.93
N THR A 140 -4.77 10.14 -9.91
CA THR A 140 -6.08 10.36 -10.50
C THR A 140 -7.10 9.55 -9.72
N LEU A 141 -8.18 10.18 -9.28
CA LEU A 141 -9.28 9.51 -8.60
C LEU A 141 -10.23 8.91 -9.64
N LEU A 142 -10.48 7.62 -9.59
CA LEU A 142 -11.21 6.87 -10.62
C LEU A 142 -12.64 6.56 -10.25
N GLY A 143 -13.01 6.55 -8.98
CA GLY A 143 -14.36 6.26 -8.55
C GLY A 143 -14.45 6.05 -7.06
N THR A 144 -15.69 6.14 -6.55
CA THR A 144 -16.00 5.94 -5.13
C THR A 144 -16.70 4.61 -4.94
N PHE A 145 -16.30 3.87 -3.90
CA PHE A 145 -16.87 2.59 -3.51
C PHE A 145 -17.55 2.75 -2.16
N PRO A 146 -18.87 2.99 -2.14
CA PRO A 146 -19.59 3.23 -0.90
C PRO A 146 -19.55 2.01 0.01
N ASN A 147 -19.40 2.27 1.32
CA ASN A 147 -19.40 1.23 2.34
C ASN A 147 -18.44 0.07 1.99
N TRP A 148 -17.20 0.43 1.64
CA TRP A 148 -16.16 -0.51 1.19
C TRP A 148 -15.95 -1.64 2.20
N TYR A 149 -16.20 -2.88 1.76
CA TYR A 149 -16.15 -4.08 2.61
C TYR A 149 -16.87 -3.92 3.95
N GLU A 150 -18.03 -3.25 3.93
CA GLU A 150 -18.87 -3.03 5.12
C GLU A 150 -18.14 -2.26 6.25
N THR A 151 -17.20 -1.40 5.90
CA THR A 151 -16.46 -0.55 6.85
C THR A 151 -17.25 0.68 7.30
N ALA A 152 -18.43 0.94 6.72
CA ALA A 152 -19.20 2.17 6.84
C ALA A 152 -18.47 3.41 6.31
N GLU A 153 -17.40 3.23 5.54
CA GLU A 153 -16.66 4.30 4.90
C GLU A 153 -16.64 4.13 3.38
N ASP A 154 -16.65 5.27 2.67
CA ASP A 154 -16.61 5.29 1.21
C ASP A 154 -15.15 5.42 0.79
N TYR A 155 -14.58 4.37 0.23
CA TYR A 155 -13.21 4.40 -0.28
C TYR A 155 -13.18 4.90 -1.72
N VAL A 156 -12.09 5.52 -2.08
CA VAL A 156 -11.88 6.06 -3.43
C VAL A 156 -10.76 5.28 -4.11
N MET A 157 -11.07 4.73 -5.28
CA MET A 157 -10.06 4.09 -6.12
C MET A 157 -9.21 5.17 -6.79
N TYR A 158 -7.89 4.96 -6.79
CA TYR A 158 -6.95 5.87 -7.42
C TYR A 158 -5.98 5.13 -8.34
N ARG A 159 -5.38 5.89 -9.24
CA ARG A 159 -4.27 5.44 -10.07
C ARG A 159 -3.13 6.46 -10.00
N LEU A 160 -1.92 5.97 -9.79
CA LEU A 160 -0.69 6.73 -9.94
C LEU A 160 0.05 6.25 -11.17
N VAL A 161 0.49 7.18 -12.00
CA VAL A 161 1.38 6.88 -13.12
C VAL A 161 2.81 7.03 -12.64
N LEU A 162 3.60 5.97 -12.76
CA LEU A 162 4.99 5.98 -12.38
C LEU A 162 5.84 6.46 -13.55
N ASN A 163 6.75 7.39 -13.28
CA ASN A 163 7.71 7.79 -14.29
C ASN A 163 8.81 6.74 -14.37
N PRO A 164 9.08 6.18 -15.56
CA PRO A 164 10.18 5.25 -15.72
C PRO A 164 11.51 5.95 -15.38
N VAL A 165 12.32 5.26 -14.62
CA VAL A 165 13.65 5.73 -14.27
C VAL A 165 14.63 5.38 -15.38
#